data_b7414634926e391d4ce2b257bdf45e83
#
_entry.id   b7414634926e391d4ce2b257bdf45e83
#
_cell.length_a   1.000
_cell.length_b   1.000
_cell.length_c   1.000
_cell.angle_alpha   90.00
_cell.angle_beta   90.00
_cell.angle_gamma   90.00
#
_symmetry.space_group_name_H-M   'P 1'
#
loop_
_entity.id
_entity.type
_entity.pdbx_description
1 polymer ?
#
loop_
_entity_poly.entity_id
_entity_poly.type
_entity_poly.pdbx_seq_one_letter_code
_entity_poly.pdbx_strand_id
1 'polypeptide(L)'
;MPLPYLFMIRSRVSAKLADVRSVTPEAAPFFWLAMDAITKCKSGHLGLPLGAADIGAVLYGSAMSFHPDEPRWLNRDRFVLSAGHGSMFLYSWLHISGFAVSLEDVKNFRVLHSITPGHPEFHETPG
;
A
#
# COMPACT_ATOMS: atom_id res chain seq x y z
N MET A 1 -16.55 -5.24 14.91
CA MET A 1 -16.61 -4.25 13.82
C MET A 1 -17.97 -4.33 13.17
N PRO A 2 -18.74 -3.25 12.99
CA PRO A 2 -20.04 -3.31 12.33
C PRO A 2 -19.86 -3.77 10.87
N LEU A 3 -20.72 -4.72 10.43
CA LEU A 3 -20.73 -5.25 9.05
C LEU A 3 -20.63 -4.20 7.91
N PRO A 4 -21.25 -3.00 8.02
CA PRO A 4 -21.15 -1.99 6.97
C PRO A 4 -19.72 -1.48 6.74
N TYR A 5 -18.88 -1.51 7.76
CA TYR A 5 -17.51 -1.02 7.70
C TYR A 5 -16.58 -1.93 6.89
N LEU A 6 -16.70 -3.24 7.14
CA LEU A 6 -15.95 -4.24 6.38
C LEU A 6 -16.31 -4.23 4.89
N PHE A 7 -17.59 -3.98 4.60
CA PHE A 7 -18.07 -3.85 3.21
C PHE A 7 -17.50 -2.61 2.52
N MET A 8 -17.39 -1.48 3.24
CA MET A 8 -16.88 -0.23 2.69
C MET A 8 -15.37 -0.31 2.39
N ILE A 9 -14.58 -0.95 3.25
CA ILE A 9 -13.15 -1.18 3.01
C ILE A 9 -12.96 -2.10 1.81
N ARG A 10 -13.70 -3.21 1.74
CA ARG A 10 -13.65 -4.13 0.60
C ARG A 10 -14.04 -3.47 -0.72
N SER A 11 -15.04 -2.59 -0.71
CA SER A 11 -15.46 -1.86 -1.90
C SER A 11 -14.42 -0.84 -2.37
N ARG A 12 -13.75 -0.13 -1.45
CA ARG A 12 -12.67 0.81 -1.79
C ARG A 12 -11.44 0.11 -2.37
N VAL A 13 -11.01 -0.99 -1.77
CA VAL A 13 -9.91 -1.81 -2.29
C VAL A 13 -10.28 -2.37 -3.65
N SER A 14 -11.48 -2.93 -3.79
CA SER A 14 -11.97 -3.48 -5.06
C SER A 14 -12.10 -2.42 -6.15
N ALA A 15 -12.56 -1.21 -5.83
CA ALA A 15 -12.68 -0.11 -6.78
C ALA A 15 -11.29 0.36 -7.28
N LYS A 16 -10.33 0.55 -6.38
CA LYS A 16 -8.94 0.91 -6.76
C LYS A 16 -8.25 -0.21 -7.53
N LEU A 17 -8.51 -1.47 -7.18
CA LEU A 17 -8.04 -2.62 -7.95
C LEU A 17 -8.68 -2.70 -9.35
N ALA A 18 -9.94 -2.27 -9.49
CA ALA A 18 -10.62 -2.23 -10.79
C ALA A 18 -10.05 -1.15 -11.72
N ASP A 19 -9.71 0.02 -11.16
CA ASP A 19 -9.12 1.15 -11.90
C ASP A 19 -7.75 0.78 -12.51
N VAL A 20 -6.98 -0.06 -11.83
CA VAL A 20 -5.66 -0.50 -12.31
C VAL A 20 -5.74 -1.75 -13.21
N ARG A 21 -6.85 -2.49 -13.20
CA ARG A 21 -7.13 -3.58 -14.16
C ARG A 21 -7.22 -3.11 -15.61
N SER A 22 -7.30 -1.81 -15.86
CA SER A 22 -7.30 -1.26 -17.22
C SER A 22 -5.94 -1.38 -17.93
N VAL A 23 -4.86 -1.69 -17.23
CA VAL A 23 -3.50 -1.77 -17.79
C VAL A 23 -3.08 -3.19 -18.13
N THR A 24 -3.48 -4.19 -17.36
CA THR A 24 -3.33 -5.62 -17.70
C THR A 24 -4.33 -6.46 -16.91
N PRO A 25 -5.16 -7.28 -17.57
CA PRO A 25 -6.19 -8.07 -16.89
C PRO A 25 -5.68 -9.08 -15.85
N GLU A 26 -4.40 -9.40 -15.88
CA GLU A 26 -3.80 -10.51 -15.13
C GLU A 26 -2.73 -10.09 -14.12
N ALA A 27 -2.23 -8.86 -14.19
CA ALA A 27 -1.22 -8.39 -13.25
C ALA A 27 -1.87 -7.61 -12.12
N ALA A 28 -1.61 -8.03 -10.89
CA ALA A 28 -2.04 -7.25 -9.74
C ALA A 28 -1.52 -5.81 -9.85
N PRO A 29 -2.40 -4.82 -9.72
CA PRO A 29 -2.05 -3.38 -9.80
C PRO A 29 -0.87 -2.99 -8.95
N PHE A 30 -0.75 -3.68 -7.85
CA PHE A 30 0.34 -3.60 -6.91
C PHE A 30 1.74 -3.79 -7.54
N PHE A 31 1.91 -4.76 -8.44
CA PHE A 31 3.21 -5.02 -9.08
C PHE A 31 3.70 -3.83 -9.89
N TRP A 32 2.84 -3.29 -10.73
CA TRP A 32 3.18 -2.16 -11.59
C TRP A 32 3.48 -0.92 -10.77
N LEU A 33 2.69 -0.65 -9.74
CA LEU A 33 2.89 0.50 -8.88
C LEU A 33 4.27 0.48 -8.21
N ALA A 34 4.65 -0.68 -7.65
CA ALA A 34 5.96 -0.84 -7.01
C ALA A 34 7.12 -0.80 -8.02
N MET A 35 6.95 -1.44 -9.17
CA MET A 35 7.97 -1.48 -10.23
C MET A 35 8.21 -0.10 -10.82
N ASP A 36 7.16 0.63 -11.16
CA ASP A 36 7.26 1.96 -11.75
C ASP A 36 7.91 2.97 -10.80
N ALA A 37 7.51 2.96 -9.53
CA ALA A 37 8.09 3.85 -8.52
C ALA A 37 9.59 3.57 -8.32
N ILE A 38 9.99 2.31 -8.18
CA ILE A 38 11.39 1.91 -8.01
C ILE A 38 12.20 2.22 -9.27
N THR A 39 11.64 1.97 -10.46
CA THR A 39 12.30 2.27 -11.73
C THR A 39 12.49 3.77 -11.92
N LYS A 40 11.48 4.57 -11.61
CA LYS A 40 11.54 6.03 -11.71
C LYS A 40 12.64 6.60 -10.82
N CYS A 41 12.73 6.18 -9.56
CA CYS A 41 13.75 6.70 -8.66
C CYS A 41 15.14 6.04 -8.84
N LYS A 42 15.26 5.01 -9.67
CA LYS A 42 16.47 4.22 -9.94
C LYS A 42 17.11 3.67 -8.67
N SER A 43 16.32 3.43 -7.64
CA SER A 43 16.77 2.94 -6.33
C SER A 43 15.63 2.24 -5.62
N GLY A 44 15.91 1.11 -4.97
CA GLY A 44 14.92 0.34 -4.22
C GLY A 44 15.06 -1.16 -4.45
N HIS A 45 14.16 -1.92 -3.81
CA HIS A 45 14.20 -3.37 -3.80
C HIS A 45 12.87 -3.94 -4.30
N LEU A 46 12.90 -4.64 -5.43
CA LEU A 46 11.71 -5.26 -6.04
C LEU A 46 11.35 -6.61 -5.42
N GLY A 47 12.30 -7.29 -4.80
CA GLY A 47 12.11 -8.67 -4.34
C GLY A 47 10.96 -8.84 -3.39
N LEU A 48 10.84 -7.98 -2.36
CA LEU A 48 9.75 -8.08 -1.40
C LEU A 48 8.37 -7.70 -2.00
N PRO A 49 8.22 -6.56 -2.70
CA PRO A 49 6.97 -6.26 -3.37
C PRO A 49 6.48 -7.40 -4.27
N LEU A 50 7.34 -7.98 -5.07
CA LEU A 50 6.96 -9.07 -5.98
C LEU A 50 6.68 -10.38 -5.22
N GLY A 51 7.57 -10.77 -4.30
CA GLY A 51 7.46 -12.05 -3.60
C GLY A 51 6.36 -12.13 -2.54
N ALA A 52 5.91 -10.99 -2.02
CA ALA A 52 4.91 -10.91 -0.96
C ALA A 52 3.55 -10.32 -1.41
N ALA A 53 3.33 -10.13 -2.71
CA ALA A 53 2.12 -9.49 -3.21
C ALA A 53 0.84 -10.22 -2.76
N ASP A 54 0.80 -11.54 -2.85
CA ASP A 54 -0.35 -12.35 -2.41
C ASP A 54 -0.58 -12.24 -0.90
N ILE A 55 0.50 -12.16 -0.12
CA ILE A 55 0.42 -11.94 1.33
C ILE A 55 -0.24 -10.59 1.61
N GLY A 56 0.19 -9.54 0.92
CA GLY A 56 -0.41 -8.22 1.03
C GLY A 56 -1.88 -8.19 0.62
N ALA A 57 -2.24 -8.89 -0.45
CA ALA A 57 -3.62 -9.01 -0.92
C ALA A 57 -4.53 -9.65 0.15
N VAL A 58 -4.07 -10.70 0.81
CA VAL A 58 -4.81 -11.34 1.91
C VAL A 58 -4.89 -10.41 3.12
N LEU A 59 -3.78 -9.82 3.54
CA LEU A 59 -3.74 -8.94 4.72
C LEU A 59 -4.64 -7.72 4.55
N TYR A 60 -4.40 -6.91 3.53
CA TYR A 60 -5.14 -5.66 3.30
C TYR A 60 -6.52 -5.86 2.67
N GLY A 61 -6.72 -6.97 1.95
CA GLY A 61 -8.00 -7.28 1.32
C GLY A 61 -9.02 -7.91 2.24
N SER A 62 -8.59 -8.70 3.26
CA SER A 62 -9.55 -9.49 4.05
C SER A 62 -9.17 -9.74 5.50
N ALA A 63 -7.88 -9.91 5.83
CA ALA A 63 -7.50 -10.38 7.16
C ALA A 63 -7.43 -9.26 8.20
N MET A 64 -6.89 -8.10 7.85
CA MET A 64 -6.69 -7.00 8.77
C MET A 64 -7.93 -6.12 8.92
N SER A 65 -8.17 -5.67 10.15
CA SER A 65 -9.14 -4.65 10.50
C SER A 65 -8.46 -3.29 10.61
N PHE A 66 -8.74 -2.38 9.69
CA PHE A 66 -8.18 -1.02 9.67
C PHE A 66 -9.19 -0.01 9.12
N HIS A 67 -8.91 1.27 9.35
CA HIS A 67 -9.71 2.38 8.86
C HIS A 67 -8.82 3.41 8.18
N PRO A 68 -8.83 3.51 6.85
CA PRO A 68 -7.93 4.42 6.13
C PRO A 68 -8.09 5.89 6.52
N ASP A 69 -9.32 6.32 6.79
CA ASP A 69 -9.60 7.71 7.20
C ASP A 69 -9.29 7.97 8.69
N GLU A 70 -9.09 6.90 9.49
CA GLU A 70 -8.70 6.98 10.91
C GLU A 70 -7.47 6.11 11.19
N PRO A 71 -6.31 6.42 10.62
CA PRO A 71 -5.12 5.57 10.69
C PRO A 71 -4.58 5.39 12.12
N ARG A 72 -5.06 6.19 13.07
CA ARG A 72 -4.69 6.09 14.50
C ARG A 72 -5.76 5.40 15.37
N TRP A 73 -6.80 4.84 14.79
CA TRP A 73 -7.81 4.12 15.53
C TRP A 73 -7.18 3.04 16.42
N LEU A 74 -7.49 3.06 17.72
CA LEU A 74 -6.80 2.23 18.71
C LEU A 74 -7.00 0.72 18.49
N ASN A 75 -8.18 0.32 18.07
CA ASN A 75 -8.55 -1.10 17.89
C ASN A 75 -8.27 -1.61 16.46
N ARG A 76 -7.42 -0.92 15.68
CA ARG A 76 -6.98 -1.39 14.38
C ARG A 76 -5.90 -2.46 14.49
N ASP A 77 -5.82 -3.34 13.52
CA ASP A 77 -4.62 -4.16 13.31
C ASP A 77 -3.47 -3.29 12.83
N ARG A 78 -2.26 -3.65 13.22
CA ARG A 78 -1.04 -2.91 12.90
C ARG A 78 -0.12 -3.79 12.09
N PHE A 79 0.18 -3.35 10.89
CA PHE A 79 1.19 -3.99 10.07
C PHE A 79 2.58 -3.41 10.37
N VAL A 80 3.54 -4.29 10.66
CA VAL A 80 4.93 -3.89 10.88
C VAL A 80 5.81 -4.56 9.83
N LEU A 81 6.46 -3.74 8.99
CA LEU A 81 7.37 -4.22 7.96
C LEU A 81 8.78 -4.39 8.54
N SER A 82 9.13 -5.62 8.96
CA SER A 82 10.47 -5.94 9.47
C SER A 82 11.56 -5.71 8.42
N ALA A 83 11.30 -6.09 7.17
CA ALA A 83 12.20 -5.85 6.04
C ALA A 83 12.01 -4.42 5.49
N GLY A 84 12.41 -3.40 6.26
CA GLY A 84 12.15 -1.98 5.94
C GLY A 84 12.65 -1.54 4.56
N HIS A 85 13.68 -2.18 4.00
CA HIS A 85 14.17 -1.93 2.65
C HIS A 85 13.15 -2.26 1.55
N GLY A 86 12.17 -3.12 1.83
CA GLY A 86 11.04 -3.44 0.94
C GLY A 86 9.86 -2.46 1.05
N SER A 87 10.12 -1.22 1.43
CA SER A 87 9.14 -0.18 1.76
C SER A 87 8.05 0.05 0.70
N MET A 88 8.36 -0.14 -0.59
CA MET A 88 7.36 -0.03 -1.66
C MET A 88 6.25 -1.07 -1.55
N PHE A 89 6.49 -2.22 -0.90
CA PHE A 89 5.41 -3.13 -0.53
C PHE A 89 4.37 -2.41 0.34
N LEU A 90 4.81 -1.78 1.41
CA LEU A 90 3.91 -1.07 2.34
C LEU A 90 3.21 0.11 1.66
N TYR A 91 3.95 0.99 0.99
CA TYR A 91 3.39 2.20 0.38
C TYR A 91 2.35 1.89 -0.70
N SER A 92 2.60 0.86 -1.50
CA SER A 92 1.65 0.42 -2.52
C SER A 92 0.36 -0.10 -1.91
N TRP A 93 0.45 -0.90 -0.84
CA TRP A 93 -0.74 -1.39 -0.14
C TRP A 93 -1.49 -0.29 0.61
N LEU A 94 -0.79 0.64 1.24
CA LEU A 94 -1.44 1.80 1.87
C LEU A 94 -2.20 2.64 0.83
N HIS A 95 -1.59 2.91 -0.33
CA HIS A 95 -2.27 3.61 -1.43
C HIS A 95 -3.52 2.87 -1.90
N ILE A 96 -3.40 1.58 -2.23
CA ILE A 96 -4.50 0.76 -2.73
C ILE A 96 -5.63 0.64 -1.69
N SER A 97 -5.27 0.52 -0.40
CA SER A 97 -6.22 0.38 0.69
C SER A 97 -6.92 1.69 1.07
N GLY A 98 -6.53 2.81 0.48
CA GLY A 98 -7.22 4.10 0.65
C GLY A 98 -6.69 4.99 1.76
N PHE A 99 -5.54 4.66 2.35
CA PHE A 99 -4.86 5.59 3.25
C PHE A 99 -4.45 6.87 2.52
N ALA A 100 -4.10 7.91 3.29
CA ALA A 100 -3.68 9.22 2.75
C ALA A 100 -2.25 9.16 2.13
N VAL A 101 -2.04 8.17 1.28
CA VAL A 101 -0.85 7.99 0.43
C VAL A 101 -1.30 8.07 -1.01
N SER A 102 -1.11 9.21 -1.65
CA SER A 102 -1.54 9.46 -3.02
C SER A 102 -0.65 8.73 -4.04
N LEU A 103 -1.12 8.64 -5.29
CA LEU A 103 -0.28 8.14 -6.38
C LEU A 103 0.96 9.03 -6.59
N GLU A 104 0.83 10.33 -6.36
CA GLU A 104 1.96 11.25 -6.47
C GLU A 104 2.99 11.02 -5.36
N ASP A 105 2.55 10.70 -4.14
CA ASP A 105 3.47 10.29 -3.07
C ASP A 105 4.23 9.02 -3.43
N VAL A 106 3.57 8.04 -4.02
CA VAL A 106 4.22 6.81 -4.51
C VAL A 106 5.24 7.12 -5.61
N LYS A 107 4.92 8.02 -6.54
CA LYS A 107 5.87 8.48 -7.58
C LYS A 107 7.07 9.23 -7.02
N ASN A 108 6.93 9.85 -5.85
CA ASN A 108 7.99 10.57 -5.14
C ASN A 108 8.75 9.67 -4.14
N PHE A 109 8.72 8.36 -4.35
CA PHE A 109 9.48 7.40 -3.57
C PHE A 109 10.96 7.79 -3.48
N ARG A 110 11.49 7.87 -2.25
CA ARG A 110 12.87 8.27 -1.94
C ARG A 110 13.25 9.71 -2.35
N VAL A 111 12.29 10.54 -2.70
CA VAL A 111 12.55 11.96 -2.86
C VAL A 111 12.65 12.60 -1.47
N LEU A 112 13.59 13.53 -1.30
CA LEU A 112 13.77 14.22 -0.02
C LEU A 112 12.48 14.91 0.41
N HIS A 113 12.11 14.74 1.67
CA HIS A 113 10.85 15.23 2.28
C HIS A 113 9.56 14.60 1.74
N SER A 114 9.64 13.52 0.96
CA SER A 114 8.43 12.75 0.62
C SER A 114 7.97 11.91 1.80
N ILE A 115 6.66 11.63 1.87
CA ILE A 115 6.08 10.72 2.87
C ILE A 115 6.34 9.24 2.56
N THR A 116 7.11 8.96 1.50
CA THR A 116 7.50 7.60 1.06
C THR A 116 9.03 7.44 1.06
N PRO A 117 9.68 7.56 2.22
CA PRO A 117 11.14 7.40 2.32
C PRO A 117 11.60 5.99 1.98
N GLY A 118 12.91 5.78 1.91
CA GLY A 118 13.51 4.47 1.57
C GLY A 118 13.18 3.36 2.57
N HIS A 119 12.93 3.71 3.83
CA HIS A 119 12.44 2.85 4.90
C HIS A 119 11.24 3.54 5.55
N PRO A 120 10.17 2.80 5.90
CA PRO A 120 8.99 3.40 6.52
C PRO A 120 9.32 4.03 7.88
N GLU A 121 8.82 5.23 8.08
CA GLU A 121 8.96 5.99 9.32
C GLU A 121 7.56 6.25 9.92
N PHE A 122 7.38 5.95 11.19
CA PHE A 122 6.08 6.04 11.87
C PHE A 122 5.43 7.43 11.78
N HIS A 123 6.24 8.49 11.76
CA HIS A 123 5.75 9.87 11.73
C HIS A 123 5.57 10.44 10.33
N GLU A 124 6.09 9.78 9.31
CA GLU A 124 6.12 10.29 7.94
C GLU A 124 4.95 9.75 7.11
N THR A 125 4.70 8.45 7.18
CA THR A 125 3.70 7.78 6.33
C THR A 125 2.41 7.50 7.11
N PRO A 126 1.23 7.97 6.63
CA PRO A 126 -0.06 7.62 7.23
C PRO A 126 -0.37 6.13 7.08
N GLY A 127 -0.72 5.48 8.18
CA GLY A 127 -1.08 4.04 8.20
C GLY A 127 -0.15 3.20 9.04
#